data_60c22c5e5243389435af3cd0c4459e2d
#
_entry.id   60c22c5e5243389435af3cd0c4459e2d
#
_cell.length_a   1.000
_cell.length_b   1.000
_cell.length_c   1.000
_cell.angle_alpha   90.00
_cell.angle_beta   90.00
_cell.angle_gamma   90.00
#
_symmetry.space_group_name_H-M   'P 1'
#
loop_
_entity.id
_entity.type
_entity.pdbx_description
1 polymer ?
#
loop_
_entity_poly.entity_id
_entity_poly.type
_entity_poly.pdbx_seq_one_letter_code
_entity_poly.pdbx_strand_id
1 'polypeptide(L)'
;MSNEFLETNNSFFDTVSTHVEFGSGKLNQIYEFLPDAKKALIVTTNGKSVKGNGYLDTLIENLNKKGIEYVVFDEIEPNPLNTTIDKGADVAKEEKCDIIIAIGGGSAMDASKAIALVANNPGKLWDYVQFGKGGKKTPQNKALPLVAIPTTPGTGSEADMGAVVSNNETKEKTAIFGQDLFPVLSIIDPELMVSVPEKYTAFQGFDAISHSLEGYINGIVNMYSDMYALEAVRNVHDYLPKAVNNGNDLEAREKVAFGSYLSGLVMSVGNTSSLHSLEHALSAYHHDLPHGLGLILLSKAYFKFLINKHVCDDRFVKLAKVMGIEDAEDPMDFITALDKFHKDIKVDGYKMSDYGVSPDEFEDMAHTAFDSMGILFTVDRYEFTVEDVVKIYEESFE
;
A
#
# COMPACT_ATOMS: atom_id res chain seq x y z
N MET A 1 34.82 -4.50 19.09
CA MET A 1 33.43 -4.06 18.87
C MET A 1 33.40 -3.44 17.48
N SER A 2 33.14 -4.25 16.47
CA SER A 2 32.94 -3.82 15.10
C SER A 2 31.66 -3.01 15.05
N ASN A 3 31.66 -1.88 14.34
CA ASN A 3 30.51 -0.99 14.15
C ASN A 3 29.28 -1.78 13.67
N GLU A 4 28.37 -2.07 14.59
CA GLU A 4 27.08 -2.70 14.35
C GLU A 4 26.03 -1.75 13.76
N PHE A 5 26.45 -0.65 13.18
CA PHE A 5 25.53 0.12 12.35
C PHE A 5 25.59 -0.52 10.96
N LEU A 6 24.59 -1.38 10.71
CA LEU A 6 24.18 -1.81 9.41
C LEU A 6 24.36 -0.63 8.45
N GLU A 7 24.85 -0.88 7.24
CA GLU A 7 25.06 0.15 6.23
C GLU A 7 23.75 0.90 5.99
N THR A 8 23.54 1.96 6.75
CA THR A 8 22.43 2.89 6.58
C THR A 8 22.96 4.14 5.91
N ASN A 9 22.17 4.70 5.01
CA ASN A 9 22.48 6.02 4.46
C ASN A 9 22.24 7.07 5.56
N ASN A 10 23.31 7.74 5.99
CA ASN A 10 23.26 8.79 7.00
C ASN A 10 22.79 10.15 6.44
N SER A 11 22.55 10.23 5.13
CA SER A 11 22.04 11.42 4.46
C SER A 11 20.74 11.07 3.76
N PHE A 12 19.65 11.71 4.16
CA PHE A 12 18.33 11.50 3.57
C PHE A 12 17.57 12.82 3.46
N PHE A 13 16.61 12.86 2.58
CA PHE A 13 15.63 13.93 2.46
C PHE A 13 14.26 13.36 2.84
N ASP A 14 13.55 14.07 3.68
CA ASP A 14 12.19 13.72 4.06
C ASP A 14 11.26 14.92 3.90
N THR A 15 10.09 14.68 3.32
CA THR A 15 9.00 15.63 3.27
C THR A 15 7.68 14.86 3.35
N VAL A 16 7.12 14.80 4.56
CA VAL A 16 5.75 14.32 4.78
C VAL A 16 4.89 15.54 5.06
N SER A 17 4.09 15.95 4.07
CA SER A 17 3.30 17.19 4.14
C SER A 17 1.85 16.97 4.60
N THR A 18 1.51 15.78 5.09
CA THR A 18 0.16 15.40 5.50
C THR A 18 -0.12 15.79 6.95
N HIS A 19 -1.21 16.53 7.18
CA HIS A 19 -1.78 16.65 8.53
C HIS A 19 -2.53 15.35 8.85
N VAL A 20 -2.23 14.71 9.97
CA VAL A 20 -2.83 13.43 10.36
C VAL A 20 -3.61 13.58 11.66
N GLU A 21 -4.87 13.15 11.64
CA GLU A 21 -5.73 12.98 12.80
C GLU A 21 -5.97 11.48 13.00
N PHE A 22 -5.36 10.93 14.03
CA PHE A 22 -5.43 9.50 14.37
C PHE A 22 -6.25 9.27 15.64
N GLY A 23 -7.13 8.27 15.61
CA GLY A 23 -7.89 7.81 16.80
C GLY A 23 -9.36 7.54 16.52
N SER A 24 -9.99 6.79 17.45
CA SER A 24 -11.40 6.42 17.38
C SER A 24 -12.33 7.63 17.36
N GLY A 25 -13.36 7.59 16.51
CA GLY A 25 -14.37 8.64 16.37
C GLY A 25 -13.92 9.88 15.59
N LYS A 26 -12.74 9.87 14.97
CA LYS A 26 -12.22 11.04 14.23
C LYS A 26 -13.05 11.39 13.00
N LEU A 27 -13.68 10.41 12.34
CA LEU A 27 -14.60 10.70 11.24
C LEU A 27 -15.76 11.59 11.68
N ASN A 28 -16.27 11.43 12.90
CA ASN A 28 -17.38 12.24 13.43
C ASN A 28 -17.01 13.72 13.67
N GLN A 29 -15.71 14.00 13.75
CA GLN A 29 -15.15 15.33 14.03
C GLN A 29 -14.45 15.95 12.81
N ILE A 30 -14.48 15.29 11.66
CA ILE A 30 -13.69 15.69 10.48
C ILE A 30 -13.96 17.15 10.05
N TYR A 31 -15.16 17.69 10.28
CA TYR A 31 -15.50 19.08 9.95
C TYR A 31 -14.55 20.11 10.60
N GLU A 32 -13.94 19.76 11.75
CA GLU A 32 -13.00 20.64 12.46
C GLU A 32 -11.65 20.75 11.73
N PHE A 33 -11.29 19.72 10.98
CA PHE A 33 -9.98 19.58 10.32
C PHE A 33 -10.01 19.82 8.82
N LEU A 34 -11.19 19.69 8.17
CA LEU A 34 -11.33 19.88 6.73
C LEU A 34 -10.78 21.26 6.29
N PRO A 35 -9.96 21.31 5.23
CA PRO A 35 -9.52 22.55 4.64
C PRO A 35 -10.72 23.32 4.05
N ASP A 36 -10.52 24.60 3.79
CA ASP A 36 -11.52 25.41 3.11
C ASP A 36 -11.67 24.95 1.65
N ALA A 37 -12.89 24.64 1.27
CA ALA A 37 -13.26 24.21 -0.07
C ALA A 37 -14.71 24.62 -0.39
N LYS A 38 -15.04 24.69 -1.67
CA LYS A 38 -16.40 25.00 -2.13
C LYS A 38 -17.15 23.73 -2.45
N LYS A 39 -16.52 22.81 -3.19
CA LYS A 39 -17.16 21.58 -3.65
C LYS A 39 -16.20 20.41 -3.69
N ALA A 40 -16.55 19.32 -3.03
CA ALA A 40 -15.77 18.11 -2.95
C ALA A 40 -16.25 17.06 -3.98
N LEU A 41 -15.30 16.31 -4.59
CA LEU A 41 -15.59 14.99 -5.14
C LEU A 41 -15.28 13.96 -4.07
N ILE A 42 -16.29 13.27 -3.54
CA ILE A 42 -16.12 12.12 -2.66
C ILE A 42 -15.89 10.89 -3.54
N VAL A 43 -14.74 10.28 -3.41
CA VAL A 43 -14.36 9.07 -4.16
C VAL A 43 -14.36 7.86 -3.24
N THR A 44 -15.08 6.81 -3.64
CA THR A 44 -15.14 5.55 -2.92
C THR A 44 -15.23 4.37 -3.88
N THR A 45 -15.07 3.16 -3.35
CA THR A 45 -15.20 1.95 -4.14
C THR A 45 -16.66 1.63 -4.47
N ASN A 46 -16.86 0.85 -5.52
CA ASN A 46 -18.18 0.31 -5.92
C ASN A 46 -18.74 -0.74 -4.92
N GLY A 47 -17.96 -1.07 -3.87
CA GLY A 47 -18.36 -1.96 -2.79
C GLY A 47 -19.40 -1.35 -1.84
N LYS A 48 -19.89 -2.19 -0.93
CA LYS A 48 -20.98 -1.80 -0.02
C LYS A 48 -20.50 -1.34 1.36
N SER A 49 -19.19 -1.50 1.70
CA SER A 49 -18.72 -1.29 3.07
C SER A 49 -18.88 0.15 3.54
N VAL A 50 -18.43 1.12 2.75
CA VAL A 50 -18.47 2.55 3.13
C VAL A 50 -19.90 3.05 3.29
N LYS A 51 -20.80 2.67 2.35
CA LYS A 51 -22.21 3.05 2.38
C LYS A 51 -22.98 2.24 3.42
N GLY A 52 -22.78 0.91 3.45
CA GLY A 52 -23.54 0.00 4.32
C GLY A 52 -23.25 0.19 5.81
N ASN A 53 -22.08 0.72 6.16
CA ASN A 53 -21.73 1.03 7.55
C ASN A 53 -22.02 2.49 7.94
N GLY A 54 -22.61 3.30 7.05
CA GLY A 54 -22.99 4.68 7.34
C GLY A 54 -21.80 5.67 7.31
N TYR A 55 -20.60 5.25 6.90
CA TYR A 55 -19.41 6.12 6.88
C TYR A 55 -19.56 7.27 5.89
N LEU A 56 -20.17 6.99 4.72
CA LEU A 56 -20.46 8.02 3.74
C LEU A 56 -21.44 9.06 4.28
N ASP A 57 -22.51 8.61 4.96
CA ASP A 57 -23.53 9.52 5.53
C ASP A 57 -22.91 10.41 6.60
N THR A 58 -22.05 9.85 7.47
CA THR A 58 -21.30 10.61 8.48
C THR A 58 -20.39 11.66 7.84
N LEU A 59 -19.68 11.33 6.75
CA LEU A 59 -18.87 12.29 6.02
C LEU A 59 -19.73 13.42 5.43
N ILE A 60 -20.83 13.06 4.79
CA ILE A 60 -21.78 14.03 4.18
C ILE A 60 -22.34 15.00 5.23
N GLU A 61 -22.73 14.49 6.40
CA GLU A 61 -23.20 15.34 7.50
C GLU A 61 -22.14 16.36 7.92
N ASN A 62 -20.87 15.95 7.99
CA ASN A 62 -19.77 16.84 8.34
C ASN A 62 -19.44 17.86 7.25
N LEU A 63 -19.53 17.50 5.96
CA LEU A 63 -19.40 18.45 4.85
C LEU A 63 -20.51 19.51 4.89
N ASN A 64 -21.76 19.09 5.17
CA ASN A 64 -22.89 20.02 5.32
C ASN A 64 -22.67 20.99 6.49
N LYS A 65 -22.14 20.52 7.64
CA LYS A 65 -21.77 21.41 8.77
C LYS A 65 -20.71 22.44 8.38
N LYS A 66 -19.76 22.07 7.51
CA LYS A 66 -18.71 22.96 7.00
C LYS A 66 -19.21 23.87 5.87
N GLY A 67 -20.37 23.56 5.27
CA GLY A 67 -20.91 24.28 4.10
C GLY A 67 -20.22 23.93 2.79
N ILE A 68 -19.64 22.74 2.68
CA ILE A 68 -18.97 22.24 1.47
C ILE A 68 -20.00 21.44 0.65
N GLU A 69 -20.23 21.85 -0.60
CA GLU A 69 -21.01 21.06 -1.56
C GLU A 69 -20.25 19.79 -1.94
N TYR A 70 -20.95 18.76 -2.43
CA TYR A 70 -20.29 17.50 -2.81
C TYR A 70 -20.97 16.80 -3.98
N VAL A 71 -20.20 15.96 -4.65
CA VAL A 71 -20.64 14.92 -5.60
C VAL A 71 -19.98 13.61 -5.17
N VAL A 72 -20.66 12.50 -5.36
CA VAL A 72 -20.12 11.17 -5.02
C VAL A 72 -19.76 10.43 -6.31
N PHE A 73 -18.53 9.95 -6.38
CA PHE A 73 -18.04 9.01 -7.39
C PHE A 73 -17.69 7.67 -6.72
N ASP A 74 -18.53 6.67 -6.91
CA ASP A 74 -18.51 5.39 -6.21
C ASP A 74 -18.30 4.19 -7.15
N GLU A 75 -17.50 4.41 -8.19
CA GLU A 75 -17.29 3.41 -9.24
C GLU A 75 -15.91 2.76 -9.19
N ILE A 76 -15.07 3.07 -8.20
CA ILE A 76 -13.72 2.53 -8.12
C ILE A 76 -13.77 1.03 -7.82
N GLU A 77 -13.18 0.24 -8.69
CA GLU A 77 -12.93 -1.19 -8.52
C GLU A 77 -11.61 -1.48 -7.77
N PRO A 78 -11.41 -2.69 -7.22
CA PRO A 78 -10.09 -3.15 -6.78
C PRO A 78 -9.07 -3.09 -7.93
N ASN A 79 -7.81 -2.75 -7.64
CA ASN A 79 -6.79 -2.48 -8.66
C ASN A 79 -7.27 -1.43 -9.68
N PRO A 80 -7.41 -0.16 -9.30
CA PRO A 80 -8.19 0.84 -10.03
C PRO A 80 -7.68 1.04 -11.46
N LEU A 81 -8.61 1.01 -12.41
CA LEU A 81 -8.30 1.13 -13.82
C LEU A 81 -8.14 2.60 -14.26
N ASN A 82 -7.21 2.81 -15.19
CA ASN A 82 -7.00 4.11 -15.81
C ASN A 82 -8.29 4.71 -16.41
N THR A 83 -9.15 3.90 -16.99
CA THR A 83 -10.42 4.34 -17.59
C THR A 83 -11.41 4.86 -16.55
N THR A 84 -11.51 4.18 -15.39
CA THR A 84 -12.38 4.60 -14.28
C THR A 84 -11.84 5.88 -13.62
N ILE A 85 -10.52 5.98 -13.47
CA ILE A 85 -9.86 7.18 -12.95
C ILE A 85 -10.09 8.38 -13.88
N ASP A 86 -9.92 8.23 -15.19
CA ASP A 86 -10.19 9.28 -16.17
C ASP A 86 -11.64 9.75 -16.08
N LYS A 87 -12.62 8.85 -15.94
CA LYS A 87 -14.03 9.17 -15.73
C LYS A 87 -14.24 9.98 -14.45
N GLY A 88 -13.62 9.59 -13.33
CA GLY A 88 -13.68 10.34 -12.07
C GLY A 88 -13.10 11.75 -12.19
N ALA A 89 -11.98 11.88 -12.94
CA ALA A 89 -11.38 13.19 -13.22
C ALA A 89 -12.27 14.08 -14.09
N ASP A 90 -12.98 13.52 -15.07
CA ASP A 90 -13.95 14.26 -15.89
C ASP A 90 -15.13 14.75 -15.03
N VAL A 91 -15.67 13.91 -14.12
CA VAL A 91 -16.69 14.34 -13.14
C VAL A 91 -16.17 15.49 -12.28
N ALA A 92 -14.95 15.39 -11.75
CA ALA A 92 -14.37 16.49 -10.95
C ALA A 92 -14.29 17.81 -11.72
N LYS A 93 -13.90 17.77 -13.01
CA LYS A 93 -13.83 18.96 -13.92
C LYS A 93 -15.20 19.53 -14.20
N GLU A 94 -16.16 18.70 -14.62
CA GLU A 94 -17.52 19.11 -14.99
C GLU A 94 -18.26 19.74 -13.81
N GLU A 95 -18.12 19.15 -12.63
CA GLU A 95 -18.74 19.60 -11.38
C GLU A 95 -17.95 20.74 -10.69
N LYS A 96 -16.78 21.09 -11.23
CA LYS A 96 -15.89 22.14 -10.70
C LYS A 96 -15.49 21.90 -9.24
N CYS A 97 -15.19 20.65 -8.91
CA CYS A 97 -14.69 20.31 -7.59
C CYS A 97 -13.29 20.94 -7.36
N ASP A 98 -13.08 21.50 -6.17
CA ASP A 98 -11.82 22.12 -5.78
C ASP A 98 -11.05 21.31 -4.70
N ILE A 99 -11.64 20.18 -4.28
CA ILE A 99 -11.03 19.21 -3.37
C ILE A 99 -11.51 17.79 -3.69
N ILE A 100 -10.64 16.80 -3.48
CA ILE A 100 -10.97 15.37 -3.56
C ILE A 100 -11.00 14.81 -2.14
N ILE A 101 -11.99 13.98 -1.81
CA ILE A 101 -12.06 13.27 -0.53
C ILE A 101 -12.17 11.77 -0.81
N ALA A 102 -11.11 11.04 -0.50
CA ALA A 102 -11.06 9.61 -0.57
C ALA A 102 -11.63 8.99 0.70
N ILE A 103 -12.61 8.10 0.60
CA ILE A 103 -13.07 7.28 1.72
C ILE A 103 -13.15 5.82 1.29
N GLY A 104 -12.27 4.97 1.83
CA GLY A 104 -12.16 3.57 1.42
C GLY A 104 -10.80 2.97 1.72
N GLY A 105 -10.49 1.85 1.08
CA GLY A 105 -9.17 1.23 1.14
C GLY A 105 -8.18 1.85 0.14
N GLY A 106 -7.02 1.21 -0.02
CA GLY A 106 -5.94 1.67 -0.92
C GLY A 106 -6.43 2.00 -2.33
N SER A 107 -7.27 1.16 -2.94
CA SER A 107 -7.81 1.42 -4.28
C SER A 107 -8.57 2.76 -4.39
N ALA A 108 -9.35 3.12 -3.37
CA ALA A 108 -10.05 4.41 -3.35
C ALA A 108 -9.07 5.57 -3.16
N MET A 109 -8.06 5.43 -2.30
CA MET A 109 -7.05 6.45 -2.05
C MET A 109 -6.16 6.67 -3.27
N ASP A 110 -5.66 5.61 -3.88
CA ASP A 110 -4.80 5.67 -5.07
C ASP A 110 -5.55 6.25 -6.28
N ALA A 111 -6.78 5.77 -6.52
CA ALA A 111 -7.63 6.37 -7.55
C ALA A 111 -7.89 7.85 -7.30
N SER A 112 -8.10 8.27 -6.04
CA SER A 112 -8.34 9.66 -5.68
C SER A 112 -7.12 10.55 -5.92
N LYS A 113 -5.90 10.07 -5.62
CA LYS A 113 -4.65 10.77 -5.95
C LYS A 113 -4.52 10.97 -7.47
N ALA A 114 -4.77 9.90 -8.23
CA ALA A 114 -4.73 9.94 -9.68
C ALA A 114 -5.82 10.86 -10.28
N ILE A 115 -7.05 10.80 -9.76
CA ILE A 115 -8.15 11.72 -10.11
C ILE A 115 -7.74 13.16 -9.81
N ALA A 116 -7.18 13.44 -8.63
CA ALA A 116 -6.74 14.77 -8.23
C ALA A 116 -5.69 15.34 -9.20
N LEU A 117 -4.76 14.51 -9.67
CA LEU A 117 -3.76 14.88 -10.67
C LEU A 117 -4.40 15.21 -12.01
N VAL A 118 -5.20 14.28 -12.55
CA VAL A 118 -5.80 14.41 -13.89
C VAL A 118 -6.86 15.50 -13.93
N ALA A 119 -7.62 15.70 -12.85
CA ALA A 119 -8.64 16.73 -12.76
C ALA A 119 -8.11 18.15 -12.98
N ASN A 120 -6.88 18.43 -12.58
CA ASN A 120 -6.27 19.76 -12.72
C ASN A 120 -5.22 19.83 -13.86
N ASN A 121 -5.12 18.78 -14.68
CA ASN A 121 -4.15 18.72 -15.77
C ASN A 121 -4.80 18.28 -17.10
N PRO A 122 -4.25 18.66 -18.27
CA PRO A 122 -4.77 18.25 -19.57
C PRO A 122 -4.41 16.78 -19.86
N GLY A 123 -5.26 16.08 -20.62
CA GLY A 123 -5.01 14.69 -21.05
C GLY A 123 -5.62 13.67 -20.11
N LYS A 124 -5.04 12.46 -20.08
CA LYS A 124 -5.51 11.28 -19.36
C LYS A 124 -4.47 10.78 -18.40
N LEU A 125 -4.86 9.90 -17.47
CA LEU A 125 -3.96 9.34 -16.46
C LEU A 125 -2.69 8.74 -17.08
N TRP A 126 -2.84 7.90 -18.11
CA TRP A 126 -1.71 7.17 -18.68
C TRP A 126 -0.66 8.08 -19.32
N ASP A 127 -1.03 9.31 -19.66
CA ASP A 127 -0.09 10.35 -20.11
C ASP A 127 0.99 10.66 -19.04
N TYR A 128 0.63 10.56 -17.76
CA TYR A 128 1.45 10.94 -16.60
C TYR A 128 2.17 9.79 -15.92
N VAL A 129 1.83 8.55 -16.26
CA VAL A 129 2.53 7.36 -15.73
C VAL A 129 3.99 7.38 -16.14
N GLN A 130 4.90 7.26 -15.14
CA GLN A 130 6.34 7.41 -15.34
C GLN A 130 7.03 6.12 -15.80
N PHE A 131 6.41 4.95 -15.62
CA PHE A 131 6.99 3.63 -15.86
C PHE A 131 6.27 2.89 -16.99
N GLY A 132 6.83 1.75 -17.41
CA GLY A 132 6.24 0.91 -18.43
C GLY A 132 5.93 1.68 -19.72
N LYS A 133 4.73 1.44 -20.26
CA LYS A 133 4.20 2.09 -21.47
C LYS A 133 3.54 3.45 -21.20
N GLY A 134 3.74 4.01 -20.03
CA GLY A 134 3.23 5.34 -19.69
C GLY A 134 3.79 6.45 -20.57
N GLY A 135 3.04 7.55 -20.69
CA GLY A 135 3.40 8.71 -21.53
C GLY A 135 4.48 9.60 -20.94
N LYS A 136 4.83 9.43 -19.66
CA LYS A 136 5.93 10.13 -18.95
C LYS A 136 5.84 11.66 -19.01
N LYS A 137 4.64 12.22 -19.20
CA LYS A 137 4.43 13.66 -19.21
C LYS A 137 4.59 14.25 -17.81
N THR A 138 5.20 15.41 -17.72
CA THR A 138 5.23 16.19 -16.49
C THR A 138 3.91 16.96 -16.34
N PRO A 139 3.24 16.88 -15.16
CA PRO A 139 2.06 17.70 -14.88
C PRO A 139 2.37 19.19 -15.02
N GLN A 140 1.43 19.95 -15.56
CA GLN A 140 1.55 21.41 -15.73
C GLN A 140 1.09 22.17 -14.48
N ASN A 141 0.12 21.58 -13.78
CA ASN A 141 -0.46 22.13 -12.57
C ASN A 141 -0.31 21.13 -11.42
N LYS A 142 -0.37 21.61 -10.18
CA LYS A 142 -0.48 20.78 -8.99
C LYS A 142 -1.74 19.92 -9.03
N ALA A 143 -1.74 18.79 -8.40
CA ALA A 143 -2.95 18.03 -8.14
C ALA A 143 -3.95 18.84 -7.30
N LEU A 144 -5.24 18.53 -7.38
CA LEU A 144 -6.22 19.07 -6.44
C LEU A 144 -5.89 18.62 -5.01
N PRO A 145 -6.16 19.41 -3.97
CA PRO A 145 -6.02 18.98 -2.60
C PRO A 145 -6.79 17.67 -2.33
N LEU A 146 -6.18 16.75 -1.59
CA LEU A 146 -6.75 15.45 -1.26
C LEU A 146 -6.88 15.27 0.24
N VAL A 147 -8.06 14.83 0.70
CA VAL A 147 -8.28 14.30 2.05
C VAL A 147 -8.41 12.78 1.95
N ALA A 148 -7.66 12.04 2.77
CA ALA A 148 -7.68 10.59 2.80
C ALA A 148 -8.34 10.07 4.10
N ILE A 149 -9.29 9.14 3.93
CA ILE A 149 -10.02 8.49 5.04
C ILE A 149 -9.92 6.98 4.83
N PRO A 150 -8.84 6.32 5.28
CA PRO A 150 -8.67 4.88 5.12
C PRO A 150 -9.71 4.11 5.94
N THR A 151 -10.32 3.10 5.31
CA THR A 151 -11.21 2.13 5.99
C THR A 151 -10.59 0.75 6.10
N THR A 152 -9.33 0.61 5.68
CA THR A 152 -8.54 -0.63 5.72
C THR A 152 -7.10 -0.32 6.10
N PRO A 153 -6.47 -1.11 7.00
CA PRO A 153 -5.09 -0.93 7.38
C PRO A 153 -4.17 -1.82 6.51
N GLY A 154 -3.64 -1.30 5.42
CA GLY A 154 -2.80 -2.08 4.50
C GLY A 154 -1.79 -1.22 3.75
N THR A 155 -2.24 -0.49 2.75
CA THR A 155 -1.37 0.22 1.82
C THR A 155 -0.59 1.39 2.44
N GLY A 156 -1.09 2.00 3.52
CA GLY A 156 -0.50 3.23 4.05
C GLY A 156 -0.60 4.45 3.12
N SER A 157 -1.43 4.36 2.06
CA SER A 157 -1.58 5.41 1.04
C SER A 157 -2.05 6.75 1.60
N GLU A 158 -2.61 6.78 2.79
CA GLU A 158 -2.91 8.01 3.53
C GLU A 158 -1.66 8.77 4.00
N ALA A 159 -0.47 8.18 3.92
CA ALA A 159 0.79 8.74 4.42
C ALA A 159 1.86 8.90 3.33
N ASP A 160 1.58 8.57 2.07
CA ASP A 160 2.56 8.59 1.00
C ASP A 160 2.13 9.43 -0.22
N MET A 161 3.07 9.61 -1.15
CA MET A 161 2.90 10.38 -2.38
C MET A 161 2.73 9.52 -3.63
N GLY A 162 2.54 8.21 -3.46
CA GLY A 162 2.36 7.25 -4.55
C GLY A 162 0.89 6.92 -4.79
N ALA A 163 0.59 6.44 -5.97
CA ALA A 163 -0.69 5.82 -6.29
C ALA A 163 -0.50 4.70 -7.31
N VAL A 164 -0.97 3.50 -6.97
CA VAL A 164 -0.89 2.32 -7.83
C VAL A 164 -2.14 2.26 -8.71
N VAL A 165 -1.93 2.12 -10.01
CA VAL A 165 -2.98 2.16 -11.02
C VAL A 165 -2.76 1.06 -12.06
N SER A 166 -3.85 0.59 -12.66
CA SER A 166 -3.83 -0.53 -13.61
C SER A 166 -4.30 -0.11 -15.00
N ASN A 167 -3.78 -0.81 -16.01
CA ASN A 167 -4.23 -0.70 -17.39
C ASN A 167 -4.39 -2.10 -18.00
N ASN A 168 -5.63 -2.49 -18.23
CA ASN A 168 -5.94 -3.82 -18.78
C ASN A 168 -5.52 -4.00 -20.24
N GLU A 169 -5.44 -2.91 -21.03
CA GLU A 169 -5.02 -2.98 -22.42
C GLU A 169 -3.55 -3.33 -22.56
N THR A 170 -2.72 -2.79 -21.65
CA THR A 170 -1.28 -3.01 -21.66
C THR A 170 -0.83 -4.12 -20.69
N LYS A 171 -1.75 -4.64 -19.86
CA LYS A 171 -1.49 -5.58 -18.76
C LYS A 171 -0.44 -5.06 -17.78
N GLU A 172 -0.57 -3.81 -17.39
CA GLU A 172 0.36 -3.17 -16.48
C GLU A 172 -0.36 -2.77 -15.19
N LYS A 173 0.26 -3.05 -14.05
CA LYS A 173 -0.05 -2.45 -12.74
C LYS A 173 1.21 -1.72 -12.30
N THR A 174 1.13 -0.41 -12.20
CA THR A 174 2.26 0.48 -12.01
C THR A 174 1.88 1.66 -11.13
N ALA A 175 2.81 2.57 -10.86
CA ALA A 175 2.56 3.70 -9.99
C ALA A 175 2.81 5.05 -10.64
N ILE A 176 2.13 6.08 -10.14
CA ILE A 176 2.48 7.48 -10.28
C ILE A 176 3.00 8.00 -8.95
N PHE A 177 3.95 8.92 -8.99
CA PHE A 177 4.53 9.55 -7.81
C PHE A 177 4.60 11.06 -7.99
N GLY A 178 4.37 11.79 -6.91
CA GLY A 178 4.53 13.23 -6.91
C GLY A 178 4.25 13.85 -5.54
N GLN A 179 5.02 14.86 -5.15
CA GLN A 179 4.84 15.55 -3.85
C GLN A 179 3.44 16.15 -3.69
N ASP A 180 2.82 16.54 -4.78
CA ASP A 180 1.45 17.07 -4.78
C ASP A 180 0.38 15.99 -4.60
N LEU A 181 0.77 14.69 -4.54
CA LEU A 181 -0.13 13.56 -4.28
C LEU A 181 -0.21 13.19 -2.79
N PHE A 182 0.63 13.77 -1.93
CA PHE A 182 0.41 13.65 -0.50
C PHE A 182 -0.97 14.19 -0.13
N PRO A 183 -1.78 13.46 0.66
CA PRO A 183 -2.98 14.04 1.24
C PRO A 183 -2.65 15.30 2.05
N VAL A 184 -3.46 16.34 1.96
CA VAL A 184 -3.33 17.51 2.83
C VAL A 184 -3.84 17.22 4.24
N LEU A 185 -4.74 16.24 4.36
CA LEU A 185 -5.31 15.75 5.61
C LEU A 185 -5.58 14.24 5.51
N SER A 186 -5.22 13.50 6.54
CA SER A 186 -5.59 12.09 6.68
C SER A 186 -6.31 11.84 8.00
N ILE A 187 -7.47 11.20 7.93
CA ILE A 187 -8.29 10.82 9.09
C ILE A 187 -8.19 9.33 9.27
N ILE A 188 -7.39 8.89 10.21
CA ILE A 188 -7.17 7.46 10.50
C ILE A 188 -8.01 7.10 11.72
N ASP A 189 -9.20 6.57 11.47
CA ASP A 189 -10.17 6.18 12.49
C ASP A 189 -10.29 4.65 12.53
N PRO A 190 -9.74 3.99 13.55
CA PRO A 190 -9.78 2.52 13.67
C PRO A 190 -11.20 1.93 13.72
N GLU A 191 -12.21 2.72 14.12
CA GLU A 191 -13.62 2.26 14.12
C GLU A 191 -14.12 1.95 12.70
N LEU A 192 -13.57 2.60 11.67
CA LEU A 192 -13.91 2.34 10.27
C LEU A 192 -13.40 0.96 9.78
N MET A 193 -12.46 0.37 10.51
CA MET A 193 -11.77 -0.87 10.11
C MET A 193 -12.36 -2.12 10.78
N VAL A 194 -13.26 -1.96 11.77
CA VAL A 194 -13.85 -3.11 12.50
C VAL A 194 -14.74 -3.98 11.59
N SER A 195 -15.32 -3.40 10.54
CA SER A 195 -16.16 -4.12 9.58
C SER A 195 -15.38 -4.92 8.53
N VAL A 196 -14.05 -4.82 8.50
CA VAL A 196 -13.22 -5.56 7.53
C VAL A 196 -13.27 -7.06 7.88
N PRO A 197 -13.70 -7.93 6.93
CA PRO A 197 -13.77 -9.37 7.16
C PRO A 197 -12.42 -9.99 7.47
N GLU A 198 -12.42 -11.10 8.21
CA GLU A 198 -11.22 -11.82 8.70
C GLU A 198 -10.14 -11.99 7.63
N LYS A 199 -10.48 -12.58 6.46
CA LYS A 199 -9.52 -12.82 5.39
C LYS A 199 -8.88 -11.55 4.85
N TYR A 200 -9.67 -10.48 4.69
CA TYR A 200 -9.15 -9.19 4.20
C TYR A 200 -8.37 -8.45 5.28
N THR A 201 -8.72 -8.65 6.56
CA THR A 201 -7.90 -8.17 7.68
C THR A 201 -6.49 -8.77 7.60
N ALA A 202 -6.39 -10.09 7.38
CA ALA A 202 -5.11 -10.78 7.22
C ALA A 202 -4.33 -10.28 6.01
N PHE A 203 -4.97 -10.18 4.84
CA PHE A 203 -4.31 -9.79 3.60
C PHE A 203 -3.78 -8.34 3.66
N GLN A 204 -4.60 -7.43 4.14
CA GLN A 204 -4.23 -6.00 4.23
C GLN A 204 -3.18 -5.76 5.32
N GLY A 205 -3.31 -6.42 6.48
CA GLY A 205 -2.27 -6.33 7.51
C GLY A 205 -0.94 -6.92 7.05
N PHE A 206 -0.97 -7.97 6.21
CA PHE A 206 0.24 -8.51 5.62
C PHE A 206 0.85 -7.55 4.58
N ASP A 207 0.05 -6.86 3.82
CA ASP A 207 0.49 -5.78 2.93
C ASP A 207 1.24 -4.69 3.72
N ALA A 208 0.65 -4.21 4.82
CA ALA A 208 1.30 -3.23 5.69
C ALA A 208 2.66 -3.71 6.24
N ILE A 209 2.75 -4.95 6.75
CA ILE A 209 4.03 -5.45 7.25
C ILE A 209 5.05 -5.64 6.11
N SER A 210 4.60 -6.06 4.91
CA SER A 210 5.47 -6.26 3.74
C SER A 210 6.17 -4.97 3.31
N HIS A 211 5.46 -3.85 3.25
CA HIS A 211 6.05 -2.54 2.99
C HIS A 211 7.21 -2.23 3.96
N SER A 212 7.01 -2.53 5.24
CA SER A 212 8.03 -2.29 6.26
C SER A 212 9.16 -3.29 6.24
N LEU A 213 8.89 -4.58 5.95
CA LEU A 213 9.94 -5.60 5.79
C LEU A 213 10.86 -5.24 4.62
N GLU A 214 10.28 -4.93 3.46
CA GLU A 214 11.03 -4.53 2.27
C GLU A 214 11.75 -3.20 2.48
N GLY A 215 11.07 -2.19 3.03
CA GLY A 215 11.65 -0.90 3.34
C GLY A 215 12.79 -0.99 4.35
N TYR A 216 12.82 -2.02 5.22
CA TYR A 216 13.90 -2.25 6.16
C TYR A 216 15.12 -2.92 5.52
N ILE A 217 14.94 -3.83 4.54
CA ILE A 217 16.04 -4.60 3.96
C ILE A 217 16.62 -4.02 2.67
N ASN A 218 15.97 -3.05 2.02
CA ASN A 218 16.44 -2.48 0.75
C ASN A 218 17.74 -1.66 0.88
N GLY A 219 18.27 -1.19 -0.25
CA GLY A 219 19.55 -0.51 -0.33
C GLY A 219 19.53 0.99 0.00
N ILE A 220 18.34 1.61 0.07
CA ILE A 220 18.18 3.06 0.31
C ILE A 220 17.74 3.40 1.73
N VAL A 221 17.79 2.41 2.63
CA VAL A 221 17.44 2.58 4.05
C VAL A 221 18.23 3.68 4.72
N ASN A 222 17.62 4.32 5.70
CA ASN A 222 18.22 5.31 6.55
C ASN A 222 17.70 5.16 8.00
N MET A 223 18.30 5.89 8.94
CA MET A 223 17.92 5.81 10.37
C MET A 223 16.42 6.12 10.59
N TYR A 224 15.86 6.98 9.77
CA TYR A 224 14.47 7.42 9.88
C TYR A 224 13.52 6.34 9.37
N SER A 225 13.80 5.75 8.18
CA SER A 225 13.02 4.62 7.66
C SER A 225 13.12 3.38 8.56
N ASP A 226 14.31 3.09 9.11
CA ASP A 226 14.50 1.96 10.03
C ASP A 226 13.64 2.08 11.30
N MET A 227 13.54 3.29 11.85
CA MET A 227 12.71 3.56 13.04
C MET A 227 11.23 3.26 12.76
N TYR A 228 10.69 3.73 11.64
CA TYR A 228 9.31 3.46 11.25
C TYR A 228 9.08 1.99 10.92
N ALA A 229 9.97 1.38 10.16
CA ALA A 229 9.83 0.00 9.71
C ALA A 229 9.79 -0.98 10.89
N LEU A 230 10.73 -0.88 11.83
CA LEU A 230 10.77 -1.80 12.98
C LEU A 230 9.56 -1.63 13.90
N GLU A 231 9.06 -0.40 14.09
CA GLU A 231 7.87 -0.17 14.90
C GLU A 231 6.59 -0.61 14.17
N ALA A 232 6.51 -0.43 12.86
CA ALA A 232 5.41 -0.95 12.05
C ALA A 232 5.36 -2.49 12.10
N VAL A 233 6.50 -3.15 11.87
CA VAL A 233 6.61 -4.62 11.96
C VAL A 233 6.14 -5.12 13.33
N ARG A 234 6.58 -4.50 14.42
CA ARG A 234 6.17 -4.88 15.77
C ARG A 234 4.65 -4.74 15.96
N ASN A 235 4.08 -3.58 15.63
CA ASN A 235 2.64 -3.35 15.82
C ASN A 235 1.79 -4.32 14.99
N VAL A 236 2.16 -4.55 13.72
CA VAL A 236 1.40 -5.47 12.88
C VAL A 236 1.59 -6.92 13.33
N HIS A 237 2.83 -7.35 13.60
CA HIS A 237 3.12 -8.71 14.06
C HIS A 237 2.34 -9.07 15.35
N ASP A 238 2.34 -8.19 16.35
CA ASP A 238 1.78 -8.47 17.66
C ASP A 238 0.24 -8.39 17.71
N TYR A 239 -0.35 -7.59 16.82
CA TYR A 239 -1.78 -7.27 16.88
C TYR A 239 -2.60 -7.76 15.69
N LEU A 240 -2.01 -8.01 14.52
CA LEU A 240 -2.76 -8.55 13.38
C LEU A 240 -3.41 -9.90 13.68
N PRO A 241 -2.74 -10.88 14.34
CA PRO A 241 -3.39 -12.13 14.72
C PRO A 241 -4.61 -11.91 15.63
N LYS A 242 -4.59 -10.90 16.51
CA LYS A 242 -5.71 -10.56 17.38
C LYS A 242 -6.87 -9.98 16.57
N ALA A 243 -6.58 -9.02 15.66
CA ALA A 243 -7.57 -8.42 14.78
C ALA A 243 -8.21 -9.43 13.81
N VAL A 244 -7.43 -10.42 13.32
CA VAL A 244 -7.91 -11.53 12.49
C VAL A 244 -8.86 -12.45 13.28
N ASN A 245 -8.49 -12.79 14.53
CA ASN A 245 -9.30 -13.67 15.37
C ASN A 245 -10.55 -12.98 15.94
N ASN A 246 -10.47 -11.67 16.19
CA ASN A 246 -11.59 -10.87 16.69
C ASN A 246 -11.61 -9.51 15.99
N GLY A 247 -12.35 -9.39 14.90
CA GLY A 247 -12.47 -8.14 14.13
C GLY A 247 -13.03 -6.95 14.93
N ASN A 248 -13.67 -7.19 16.08
CA ASN A 248 -14.20 -6.14 16.96
C ASN A 248 -13.21 -5.72 18.06
N ASP A 249 -12.01 -6.29 18.11
CA ASP A 249 -10.95 -5.86 19.01
C ASP A 249 -10.39 -4.50 18.54
N LEU A 250 -10.93 -3.43 19.11
CA LEU A 250 -10.61 -2.07 18.71
C LEU A 250 -9.14 -1.71 19.00
N GLU A 251 -8.57 -2.23 20.10
CA GLU A 251 -7.14 -2.03 20.39
C GLU A 251 -6.29 -2.68 19.31
N ALA A 252 -6.61 -3.91 18.91
CA ALA A 252 -5.88 -4.58 17.83
C ALA A 252 -6.03 -3.84 16.50
N ARG A 253 -7.24 -3.35 16.16
CA ARG A 253 -7.47 -2.52 14.98
C ARG A 253 -6.64 -1.24 15.02
N GLU A 254 -6.60 -0.54 16.16
CA GLU A 254 -5.82 0.68 16.34
C GLU A 254 -4.32 0.43 16.11
N LYS A 255 -3.77 -0.64 16.69
CA LYS A 255 -2.36 -0.99 16.54
C LYS A 255 -2.00 -1.38 15.11
N VAL A 256 -2.86 -2.15 14.43
CA VAL A 256 -2.65 -2.50 13.01
C VAL A 256 -2.79 -1.26 12.12
N ALA A 257 -3.76 -0.38 12.37
CA ALA A 257 -3.90 0.89 11.66
C ALA A 257 -2.67 1.78 11.84
N PHE A 258 -2.14 1.85 13.06
CA PHE A 258 -0.90 2.60 13.32
C PHE A 258 0.30 1.99 12.60
N GLY A 259 0.44 0.66 12.60
CA GLY A 259 1.47 -0.03 11.83
C GLY A 259 1.36 0.24 10.33
N SER A 260 0.14 0.22 9.76
CA SER A 260 -0.12 0.57 8.36
C SER A 260 0.27 2.01 8.03
N TYR A 261 -0.08 2.97 8.89
CA TYR A 261 0.34 4.36 8.74
C TYR A 261 1.88 4.51 8.74
N LEU A 262 2.56 3.85 9.69
CA LEU A 262 4.03 3.85 9.73
C LEU A 262 4.63 3.24 8.46
N SER A 263 4.01 2.19 7.90
CA SER A 263 4.44 1.57 6.64
C SER A 263 4.33 2.54 5.46
N GLY A 264 3.30 3.38 5.42
CA GLY A 264 3.19 4.49 4.45
C GLY A 264 4.33 5.50 4.58
N LEU A 265 4.73 5.82 5.83
CA LEU A 265 5.90 6.67 6.06
C LEU A 265 7.20 5.98 5.60
N VAL A 266 7.34 4.67 5.81
CA VAL A 266 8.50 3.91 5.27
C VAL A 266 8.58 4.06 3.76
N MET A 267 7.47 3.89 3.05
CA MET A 267 7.43 4.06 1.59
C MET A 267 7.82 5.47 1.15
N SER A 268 7.41 6.49 1.91
CA SER A 268 7.72 7.89 1.58
C SER A 268 9.22 8.21 1.67
N VAL A 269 9.95 7.57 2.59
CA VAL A 269 11.37 7.88 2.88
C VAL A 269 12.34 6.78 2.47
N GLY A 270 11.88 5.55 2.28
CA GLY A 270 12.70 4.36 2.04
C GLY A 270 12.20 3.45 0.93
N ASN A 271 10.99 3.69 0.42
CA ASN A 271 10.33 2.87 -0.61
C ASN A 271 10.15 1.38 -0.20
N THR A 272 9.34 0.64 -0.95
CA THR A 272 9.31 -0.83 -0.95
C THR A 272 10.34 -1.37 -1.95
N SER A 273 10.36 -2.67 -2.22
CA SER A 273 11.34 -3.30 -3.12
C SER A 273 10.71 -4.29 -4.10
N SER A 274 11.48 -5.19 -4.69
CA SER A 274 11.02 -6.03 -5.79
C SER A 274 9.96 -7.06 -5.44
N LEU A 275 9.73 -7.43 -4.16
CA LEU A 275 8.61 -8.30 -3.80
C LEU A 275 7.28 -7.71 -4.29
N HIS A 276 7.09 -6.39 -4.10
CA HIS A 276 5.91 -5.70 -4.63
C HIS A 276 5.88 -5.68 -6.16
N SER A 277 7.03 -5.57 -6.83
CA SER A 277 7.08 -5.65 -8.29
C SER A 277 6.65 -7.01 -8.82
N LEU A 278 7.10 -8.10 -8.17
CA LEU A 278 6.67 -9.46 -8.48
C LEU A 278 5.15 -9.61 -8.29
N GLU A 279 4.61 -9.09 -7.18
CA GLU A 279 3.17 -9.14 -6.91
C GLU A 279 2.38 -8.31 -7.92
N HIS A 280 2.85 -7.13 -8.29
CA HIS A 280 2.18 -6.31 -9.30
C HIS A 280 2.05 -7.03 -10.65
N ALA A 281 3.10 -7.74 -11.08
CA ALA A 281 3.04 -8.57 -12.28
C ALA A 281 2.03 -9.72 -12.11
N LEU A 282 2.06 -10.42 -10.98
CA LEU A 282 1.12 -11.49 -10.65
C LEU A 282 -0.33 -11.00 -10.67
N SER A 283 -0.64 -9.87 -10.02
CA SER A 283 -1.98 -9.25 -10.04
C SER A 283 -2.38 -8.69 -11.40
N ALA A 284 -1.43 -8.28 -12.24
CA ALA A 284 -1.72 -7.80 -13.59
C ALA A 284 -2.24 -8.91 -14.51
N TYR A 285 -1.80 -10.15 -14.26
CA TYR A 285 -2.28 -11.35 -14.97
C TYR A 285 -3.52 -11.95 -14.31
N HIS A 286 -3.64 -11.87 -12.99
CA HIS A 286 -4.69 -12.52 -12.18
C HIS A 286 -5.41 -11.49 -11.30
N HIS A 287 -6.31 -10.71 -11.89
CA HIS A 287 -7.02 -9.61 -11.24
C HIS A 287 -7.86 -10.00 -10.02
N ASP A 288 -8.30 -11.25 -9.96
CA ASP A 288 -9.11 -11.79 -8.85
C ASP A 288 -8.24 -12.16 -7.63
N LEU A 289 -6.91 -12.19 -7.78
CA LEU A 289 -5.98 -12.42 -6.68
C LEU A 289 -5.86 -11.13 -5.85
N PRO A 290 -6.26 -11.12 -4.57
CA PRO A 290 -6.06 -9.97 -3.72
C PRO A 290 -4.58 -9.63 -3.54
N HIS A 291 -4.21 -8.36 -3.66
CA HIS A 291 -2.83 -7.88 -3.59
C HIS A 291 -2.06 -8.42 -2.38
N GLY A 292 -2.59 -8.22 -1.16
CA GLY A 292 -1.93 -8.71 0.06
C GLY A 292 -1.80 -10.24 0.11
N LEU A 293 -2.70 -10.99 -0.57
CA LEU A 293 -2.54 -12.44 -0.71
C LEU A 293 -1.39 -12.78 -1.67
N GLY A 294 -1.24 -12.05 -2.77
CA GLY A 294 -0.11 -12.22 -3.68
C GLY A 294 1.24 -12.03 -2.96
N LEU A 295 1.34 -11.00 -2.12
CA LEU A 295 2.51 -10.78 -1.27
C LEU A 295 2.76 -11.93 -0.29
N ILE A 296 1.71 -12.46 0.35
CA ILE A 296 1.80 -13.63 1.25
C ILE A 296 2.41 -14.82 0.50
N LEU A 297 1.85 -15.15 -0.66
CA LEU A 297 2.25 -16.30 -1.47
C LEU A 297 3.72 -16.23 -1.92
N LEU A 298 4.19 -15.02 -2.25
CA LEU A 298 5.56 -14.78 -2.73
C LEU A 298 6.59 -14.62 -1.61
N SER A 299 6.18 -14.11 -0.45
CA SER A 299 7.08 -13.58 0.58
C SER A 299 8.12 -14.58 1.05
N LYS A 300 7.73 -15.83 1.31
CA LYS A 300 8.62 -16.84 1.87
C LYS A 300 9.76 -17.20 0.90
N ALA A 301 9.43 -17.46 -0.36
CA ALA A 301 10.43 -17.78 -1.39
C ALA A 301 11.34 -16.58 -1.64
N TYR A 302 10.77 -15.38 -1.74
CA TYR A 302 11.51 -14.15 -1.96
C TYR A 302 12.53 -13.87 -0.84
N PHE A 303 12.11 -13.83 0.41
CA PHE A 303 13.03 -13.56 1.53
C PHE A 303 14.05 -14.67 1.71
N LYS A 304 13.66 -15.94 1.56
CA LYS A 304 14.58 -17.07 1.60
C LYS A 304 15.64 -16.99 0.48
N PHE A 305 15.24 -16.53 -0.71
CA PHE A 305 16.18 -16.30 -1.80
C PHE A 305 17.24 -15.26 -1.40
N LEU A 306 16.85 -14.11 -0.86
CA LEU A 306 17.78 -13.06 -0.41
C LEU A 306 18.70 -13.54 0.72
N ILE A 307 18.17 -14.27 1.69
CA ILE A 307 18.97 -14.87 2.79
C ILE A 307 20.01 -15.83 2.23
N ASN A 308 19.65 -16.69 1.29
CA ASN A 308 20.58 -17.63 0.64
C ASN A 308 21.67 -16.92 -0.19
N LYS A 309 21.46 -15.66 -0.57
CA LYS A 309 22.45 -14.79 -1.22
C LYS A 309 23.26 -13.97 -0.21
N HIS A 310 23.03 -14.15 1.08
CA HIS A 310 23.68 -13.40 2.17
C HIS A 310 23.53 -11.89 2.02
N VAL A 311 22.34 -11.46 1.62
CA VAL A 311 22.03 -10.04 1.45
C VAL A 311 21.48 -9.50 2.77
N CYS A 312 22.27 -8.71 3.48
CA CYS A 312 21.91 -8.07 4.76
C CYS A 312 21.46 -9.04 5.88
N ASP A 313 22.21 -10.10 6.13
CA ASP A 313 21.93 -11.14 7.14
C ASP A 313 21.57 -10.55 8.52
N ASP A 314 22.31 -9.55 9.00
CA ASP A 314 22.07 -8.88 10.28
C ASP A 314 20.68 -8.23 10.37
N ARG A 315 20.14 -7.74 9.23
CA ARG A 315 18.80 -7.16 9.18
C ARG A 315 17.73 -8.23 9.30
N PHE A 316 17.91 -9.38 8.67
CA PHE A 316 17.00 -10.53 8.82
C PHE A 316 17.02 -11.07 10.26
N VAL A 317 18.19 -11.20 10.89
CA VAL A 317 18.28 -11.56 12.32
C VAL A 317 17.53 -10.53 13.19
N LYS A 318 17.66 -9.22 12.89
CA LYS A 318 16.94 -8.18 13.63
C LYS A 318 15.42 -8.29 13.43
N LEU A 319 14.95 -8.55 12.22
CA LEU A 319 13.52 -8.77 11.94
C LEU A 319 12.99 -10.01 12.67
N ALA A 320 13.74 -11.13 12.69
CA ALA A 320 13.37 -12.32 13.45
C ALA A 320 13.17 -11.99 14.93
N LYS A 321 14.06 -11.19 15.54
CA LYS A 321 13.92 -10.75 16.94
C LYS A 321 12.67 -9.90 17.15
N VAL A 322 12.39 -8.96 16.26
CA VAL A 322 11.18 -8.12 16.33
C VAL A 322 9.92 -8.95 16.18
N MET A 323 9.98 -10.03 15.38
CA MET A 323 8.88 -10.97 15.16
C MET A 323 8.88 -12.14 16.17
N GLY A 324 9.49 -11.98 17.35
CA GLY A 324 9.31 -12.83 18.52
C GLY A 324 10.31 -13.98 18.69
N ILE A 325 11.38 -14.06 17.88
CA ILE A 325 12.51 -15.00 18.14
C ILE A 325 13.64 -14.19 18.80
N GLU A 326 13.52 -13.99 20.13
CA GLU A 326 14.41 -13.10 20.89
C GLU A 326 15.89 -13.47 20.80
N ASP A 327 16.19 -14.74 20.72
CA ASP A 327 17.53 -15.34 20.65
C ASP A 327 18.00 -15.64 19.21
N ALA A 328 17.34 -15.08 18.18
CA ALA A 328 17.71 -15.27 16.78
C ALA A 328 19.19 -14.89 16.55
N GLU A 329 19.92 -15.78 15.88
CA GLU A 329 21.33 -15.59 15.48
C GLU A 329 21.53 -15.92 13.99
N ASP A 330 20.64 -16.71 13.40
CA ASP A 330 20.65 -17.12 12.00
C ASP A 330 19.62 -16.29 11.21
N PRO A 331 19.96 -15.71 10.05
CA PRO A 331 18.97 -15.01 9.20
C PRO A 331 17.77 -15.89 8.81
N MET A 332 17.93 -17.23 8.77
CA MET A 332 16.82 -18.17 8.54
C MET A 332 15.81 -18.23 9.68
N ASP A 333 16.14 -17.72 10.87
CA ASP A 333 15.18 -17.54 11.95
C ASP A 333 14.03 -16.62 11.55
N PHE A 334 14.29 -15.66 10.64
CA PHE A 334 13.26 -14.81 10.08
C PHE A 334 12.21 -15.60 9.28
N ILE A 335 12.63 -16.61 8.50
CA ILE A 335 11.68 -17.48 7.78
C ILE A 335 10.84 -18.29 8.76
N THR A 336 11.43 -18.73 9.87
CA THR A 336 10.71 -19.42 10.96
C THR A 336 9.66 -18.50 11.60
N ALA A 337 10.01 -17.23 11.86
CA ALA A 337 9.08 -16.24 12.38
C ALA A 337 7.95 -15.92 11.37
N LEU A 338 8.28 -15.80 10.08
CA LEU A 338 7.33 -15.55 9.01
C LEU A 338 6.34 -16.71 8.84
N ASP A 339 6.82 -17.97 8.85
CA ASP A 339 5.98 -19.17 8.81
C ASP A 339 5.00 -19.23 9.99
N LYS A 340 5.47 -18.88 11.18
CA LYS A 340 4.60 -18.78 12.35
C LYS A 340 3.56 -17.68 12.18
N PHE A 341 3.97 -16.50 11.71
CA PHE A 341 3.06 -15.38 11.49
C PHE A 341 1.97 -15.70 10.47
N HIS A 342 2.31 -16.37 9.34
CA HIS A 342 1.33 -16.85 8.36
C HIS A 342 0.26 -17.76 8.99
N LYS A 343 0.65 -18.67 9.89
CA LYS A 343 -0.29 -19.53 10.62
C LYS A 343 -1.14 -18.73 11.60
N ASP A 344 -0.54 -17.80 12.33
CA ASP A 344 -1.23 -16.98 13.33
C ASP A 344 -2.31 -16.07 12.70
N ILE A 345 -2.10 -15.63 11.45
CA ILE A 345 -3.08 -14.87 10.66
C ILE A 345 -3.92 -15.73 9.70
N LYS A 346 -3.79 -17.07 9.76
CA LYS A 346 -4.59 -18.07 9.04
C LYS A 346 -4.50 -17.98 7.51
N VAL A 347 -3.30 -17.76 6.98
CA VAL A 347 -3.08 -17.62 5.53
C VAL A 347 -2.20 -18.71 4.92
N ASP A 348 -1.75 -19.67 5.70
CA ASP A 348 -0.85 -20.76 5.32
C ASP A 348 -1.49 -21.83 4.41
N GLY A 349 -2.81 -21.74 4.15
CA GLY A 349 -3.54 -22.69 3.31
C GLY A 349 -3.82 -22.22 1.88
N TYR A 350 -3.47 -20.98 1.51
CA TYR A 350 -3.72 -20.45 0.16
C TYR A 350 -2.62 -20.86 -0.82
N LYS A 351 -3.00 -21.01 -2.10
CA LYS A 351 -2.09 -21.39 -3.20
C LYS A 351 -2.33 -20.51 -4.43
N MET A 352 -1.28 -20.26 -5.20
CA MET A 352 -1.38 -19.53 -6.48
C MET A 352 -2.34 -20.23 -7.45
N SER A 353 -2.31 -21.57 -7.51
CA SER A 353 -3.17 -22.37 -8.38
C SER A 353 -4.68 -22.19 -8.13
N ASP A 354 -5.08 -21.81 -6.90
CA ASP A 354 -6.48 -21.53 -6.57
C ASP A 354 -7.02 -20.28 -7.30
N TYR A 355 -6.11 -19.45 -7.80
CA TYR A 355 -6.41 -18.21 -8.54
C TYR A 355 -6.11 -18.31 -10.03
N GLY A 356 -5.89 -19.53 -10.54
CA GLY A 356 -5.66 -19.79 -11.96
C GLY A 356 -4.25 -19.49 -12.46
N VAL A 357 -3.31 -19.21 -11.56
CA VAL A 357 -1.89 -19.02 -11.92
C VAL A 357 -1.32 -20.33 -12.46
N SER A 358 -0.57 -20.25 -13.54
CA SER A 358 0.10 -21.40 -14.19
C SER A 358 1.61 -21.17 -14.30
N PRO A 359 2.44 -22.23 -14.10
CA PRO A 359 3.88 -22.12 -14.31
C PRO A 359 4.31 -21.64 -15.69
N ASP A 360 3.49 -21.85 -16.72
CA ASP A 360 3.76 -21.41 -18.08
C ASP A 360 3.79 -19.87 -18.23
N GLU A 361 3.26 -19.13 -17.23
CA GLU A 361 3.19 -17.66 -17.21
C GLU A 361 4.38 -17.01 -16.51
N PHE A 362 5.21 -17.78 -15.77
CA PHE A 362 6.22 -17.21 -14.88
C PHE A 362 7.28 -16.38 -15.58
N GLU A 363 7.72 -16.79 -16.79
CA GLU A 363 8.69 -16.04 -17.57
C GLU A 363 8.12 -14.69 -18.03
N ASP A 364 6.89 -14.70 -18.55
CA ASP A 364 6.19 -13.48 -18.98
C ASP A 364 5.92 -12.54 -17.81
N MET A 365 5.50 -13.08 -16.66
CA MET A 365 5.29 -12.29 -15.44
C MET A 365 6.61 -11.72 -14.92
N ALA A 366 7.73 -12.47 -14.97
CA ALA A 366 9.04 -11.97 -14.58
C ALA A 366 9.46 -10.78 -15.46
N HIS A 367 9.32 -10.88 -16.78
CA HIS A 367 9.57 -9.75 -17.68
C HIS A 367 8.65 -8.55 -17.36
N THR A 368 7.36 -8.79 -17.11
CA THR A 368 6.40 -7.73 -16.76
C THR A 368 6.79 -7.03 -15.47
N ALA A 369 7.31 -7.75 -14.47
CA ALA A 369 7.78 -7.15 -13.23
C ALA A 369 8.91 -6.14 -13.46
N PHE A 370 9.88 -6.47 -14.32
CA PHE A 370 10.96 -5.54 -14.68
C PHE A 370 10.46 -4.37 -15.54
N ASP A 371 9.54 -4.60 -16.46
CA ASP A 371 9.07 -3.59 -17.40
C ASP A 371 8.18 -2.55 -16.74
N SER A 372 7.23 -2.97 -15.89
CA SER A 372 6.19 -2.10 -15.32
C SER A 372 6.59 -1.43 -14.00
N MET A 373 7.40 -2.12 -13.18
CA MET A 373 7.85 -1.61 -11.87
C MET A 373 9.35 -1.88 -11.61
N GLY A 374 10.16 -1.86 -12.66
CA GLY A 374 11.61 -2.11 -12.58
C GLY A 374 12.37 -1.17 -11.64
N ILE A 375 11.81 0.00 -11.33
CA ILE A 375 12.37 0.92 -10.34
C ILE A 375 12.54 0.26 -8.96
N LEU A 376 11.65 -0.66 -8.58
CA LEU A 376 11.72 -1.33 -7.28
C LEU A 376 12.90 -2.31 -7.18
N PHE A 377 13.34 -2.89 -8.31
CA PHE A 377 14.56 -3.70 -8.35
C PHE A 377 15.83 -2.85 -8.15
N THR A 378 15.79 -1.57 -8.50
CA THR A 378 16.97 -0.69 -8.37
C THR A 378 17.28 -0.32 -6.92
N VAL A 379 16.34 -0.50 -6.01
CA VAL A 379 16.54 -0.24 -4.57
C VAL A 379 16.89 -1.51 -3.79
N ASP A 380 16.81 -2.68 -4.41
CA ASP A 380 17.29 -3.92 -3.79
C ASP A 380 18.81 -3.89 -3.57
N ARG A 381 19.27 -4.63 -2.57
CA ARG A 381 20.70 -4.88 -2.33
C ARG A 381 21.29 -5.98 -3.21
N TYR A 382 20.45 -6.66 -3.99
CA TYR A 382 20.79 -7.75 -4.91
C TYR A 382 20.33 -7.37 -6.31
N GLU A 383 21.17 -7.61 -7.30
CA GLU A 383 20.84 -7.40 -8.71
C GLU A 383 20.13 -8.65 -9.24
N PHE A 384 18.82 -8.60 -9.29
CA PHE A 384 17.98 -9.71 -9.75
C PHE A 384 18.08 -9.89 -11.27
N THR A 385 18.05 -11.15 -11.72
CA THR A 385 17.82 -11.51 -13.12
C THR A 385 16.40 -12.03 -13.32
N VAL A 386 15.96 -12.14 -14.57
CA VAL A 386 14.66 -12.74 -14.91
C VAL A 386 14.58 -14.18 -14.41
N GLU A 387 15.68 -14.95 -14.54
CA GLU A 387 15.76 -16.34 -14.06
C GLU A 387 15.66 -16.44 -12.55
N ASP A 388 16.16 -15.46 -11.79
CA ASP A 388 16.00 -15.43 -10.34
C ASP A 388 14.52 -15.21 -9.94
N VAL A 389 13.82 -14.31 -10.64
CA VAL A 389 12.40 -14.03 -10.43
C VAL A 389 11.54 -15.24 -10.80
N VAL A 390 11.82 -15.92 -11.91
CA VAL A 390 11.13 -17.17 -12.31
C VAL A 390 11.28 -18.23 -11.22
N LYS A 391 12.47 -18.42 -10.64
CA LYS A 391 12.67 -19.36 -9.52
C LYS A 391 11.86 -19.00 -8.29
N ILE A 392 11.72 -17.70 -7.98
CA ILE A 392 10.89 -17.26 -6.86
C ILE A 392 9.43 -17.62 -7.11
N TYR A 393 8.91 -17.41 -8.33
CA TYR A 393 7.55 -17.85 -8.68
C TYR A 393 7.39 -19.37 -8.60
N GLU A 394 8.36 -20.15 -9.10
CA GLU A 394 8.37 -21.61 -9.02
C GLU A 394 8.34 -22.11 -7.57
N GLU A 395 9.21 -21.55 -6.69
CA GLU A 395 9.26 -21.92 -5.26
C GLU A 395 8.01 -21.46 -4.48
N SER A 396 7.27 -20.46 -5.01
CA SER A 396 6.06 -19.94 -4.39
C SER A 396 4.78 -20.65 -4.85
N PHE A 397 4.85 -21.45 -5.91
CA PHE A 397 3.68 -22.03 -6.56
C PHE A 397 3.04 -23.19 -5.76
N GLU A 398 3.79 -23.92 -4.94
CA GLU A 398 3.37 -25.10 -4.19
C GLU A 398 2.57 -24.79 -2.90
#